data_4e4c2ac0b861dccbee0bfe8d50cd943e
#
_entry.id   4e4c2ac0b861dccbee0bfe8d50cd943e
#
_cell.length_a   1.000
_cell.length_b   1.000
_cell.length_c   1.000
_cell.angle_alpha   90.00
_cell.angle_beta   90.00
_cell.angle_gamma   90.00
#
_symmetry.space_group_name_H-M   'P 1'
#
loop_
_entity.id
_entity.type
_entity.pdbx_description
1 polymer ?
#
loop_
_entity_poly.entity_id
_entity_poly.type
_entity_poly.pdbx_seq_one_letter_code
_entity_poly.pdbx_strand_id
1 'polypeptide(L)'
;VIIGATGPTSETFMNPTLANYFLGTRFKIVTGYRGSGPLFKALMGGETSAVAISYVTFQTRFNSLVTENKIAFPFQVGLDAHPDLANVPVMWTLGKTKLDREAMKLVEPRLESDVADPGLYRADQKGAASGQPRFGP
;
A
#
# COMPACT_ATOMS: atom_id res chain seq x y z
N VAL A 1 9.87 7.07 6.23
CA VAL A 1 9.60 6.03 5.20
C VAL A 1 9.56 6.71 3.84
N ILE A 2 10.35 6.21 2.89
CA ILE A 2 10.39 6.69 1.50
C ILE A 2 9.47 5.79 0.66
N ILE A 3 8.54 6.41 -0.07
CA ILE A 3 7.60 5.71 -0.94
C ILE A 3 7.86 6.07 -2.39
N GLY A 4 8.02 5.06 -3.25
CA GLY A 4 8.14 5.24 -4.68
C GLY A 4 6.77 5.43 -5.34
N ALA A 5 6.67 6.32 -6.32
CA ALA A 5 5.47 6.57 -7.09
C ALA A 5 5.76 6.78 -8.58
N THR A 6 4.80 6.46 -9.43
CA THR A 6 4.94 6.61 -10.89
C THR A 6 4.72 8.05 -11.34
N GLY A 7 3.80 8.77 -10.71
CA GLY A 7 3.51 10.16 -11.04
C GLY A 7 2.47 10.78 -10.13
N PRO A 8 2.28 12.11 -10.20
CA PRO A 8 1.42 12.84 -9.26
C PRO A 8 -0.07 12.47 -9.31
N THR A 9 -0.54 11.93 -10.42
CA THR A 9 -1.95 11.53 -10.62
C THR A 9 -2.19 10.03 -10.48
N SER A 10 -1.14 9.27 -10.15
CA SER A 10 -1.23 7.82 -9.99
C SER A 10 -1.71 7.42 -8.59
N GLU A 11 -2.33 6.26 -8.47
CA GLU A 11 -2.66 5.65 -7.17
C GLU A 11 -1.44 5.52 -6.26
N THR A 12 -0.27 5.20 -6.87
CA THR A 12 1.00 5.07 -6.14
C THR A 12 1.44 6.36 -5.45
N PHE A 13 0.94 7.51 -5.90
CA PHE A 13 1.16 8.83 -5.28
C PHE A 13 -0.02 9.24 -4.39
N MET A 14 -1.25 9.05 -4.87
CA MET A 14 -2.45 9.54 -4.20
C MET A 14 -2.67 8.83 -2.85
N ASN A 15 -2.56 7.50 -2.80
CA ASN A 15 -2.79 6.73 -1.59
C ASN A 15 -1.86 7.11 -0.42
N PRO A 16 -0.53 7.19 -0.60
CA PRO A 16 0.34 7.66 0.48
C PRO A 16 0.15 9.14 0.82
N THR A 17 -0.29 9.97 -0.14
CA THR A 17 -0.64 11.37 0.15
C THR A 17 -1.86 11.46 1.08
N LEU A 18 -2.90 10.66 0.82
CA LEU A 18 -4.07 10.57 1.69
C LEU A 18 -3.70 10.03 3.08
N ALA A 19 -2.85 9.02 3.14
CA ALA A 19 -2.34 8.51 4.42
C ALA A 19 -1.59 9.60 5.21
N ASN A 20 -0.77 10.41 4.54
CA ASN A 20 -0.12 11.55 5.18
C ASN A 20 -1.13 12.54 5.75
N TYR A 21 -2.16 12.85 4.99
CA TYR A 21 -3.18 13.83 5.39
C TYR A 21 -4.07 13.32 6.53
N PHE A 22 -4.69 12.15 6.37
CA PHE A 22 -5.69 11.65 7.31
C PHE A 22 -5.12 10.89 8.51
N LEU A 23 -4.04 10.15 8.31
CA LEU A 23 -3.43 9.34 9.36
C LEU A 23 -2.25 10.04 10.04
N GLY A 24 -1.79 11.16 9.47
CA GLY A 24 -0.62 11.88 9.96
C GLY A 24 0.68 11.11 9.77
N THR A 25 0.74 10.23 8.78
CA THR A 25 1.99 9.57 8.39
C THR A 25 2.96 10.60 7.81
N ARG A 26 4.25 10.29 7.81
CA ARG A 26 5.28 11.19 7.26
C ARG A 26 6.02 10.50 6.12
N PHE A 27 5.25 10.04 5.14
CA PHE A 27 5.82 9.42 3.95
C PHE A 27 6.46 10.49 3.06
N LYS A 28 7.71 10.28 2.70
CA LYS A 28 8.38 11.04 1.64
C LYS A 28 8.12 10.32 0.33
N ILE A 29 7.35 10.94 -0.55
CA ILE A 29 6.96 10.35 -1.83
C ILE A 29 7.93 10.80 -2.92
N VAL A 30 8.54 9.84 -3.61
CA VAL A 30 9.48 10.07 -4.71
C VAL A 30 8.85 9.58 -5.99
N THR A 31 8.66 10.48 -6.96
CA THR A 31 8.06 10.19 -8.25
C THR A 31 9.10 9.92 -9.34
N GLY A 32 8.66 9.40 -10.49
CA GLY A 32 9.50 9.20 -11.66
C GLY A 32 9.75 7.74 -12.02
N TYR A 33 9.23 6.80 -11.26
CA TYR A 33 9.32 5.38 -11.62
C TYR A 33 8.37 5.06 -12.78
N ARG A 34 8.89 4.37 -13.80
CA ARG A 34 8.12 4.02 -15.01
C ARG A 34 7.40 2.69 -14.84
N GLY A 35 6.36 2.65 -13.97
CA GLY A 35 5.53 1.48 -13.75
C GLY A 35 5.94 0.62 -12.54
N SER A 36 5.21 -0.48 -12.32
CA SER A 36 5.35 -1.34 -11.13
C SER A 36 6.69 -2.08 -11.05
N GLY A 37 7.24 -2.51 -12.17
CA GLY A 37 8.52 -3.23 -12.19
C GLY A 37 9.67 -2.42 -11.58
N PRO A 38 9.97 -1.21 -12.08
CA PRO A 38 10.95 -0.31 -11.48
C PRO A 38 10.65 0.05 -10.02
N LEU A 39 9.38 0.23 -9.64
CA LEU A 39 9.00 0.47 -8.25
C LEU A 39 9.42 -0.67 -7.32
N PHE A 40 9.13 -1.92 -7.70
CA PHE A 40 9.52 -3.08 -6.90
C PHE A 40 11.03 -3.31 -6.91
N LYS A 41 11.70 -3.03 -8.02
CA LYS A 41 13.18 -3.08 -8.05
C LYS A 41 13.79 -2.08 -7.06
N ALA A 42 13.29 -0.86 -7.00
CA ALA A 42 13.71 0.15 -6.03
C ALA A 42 13.40 -0.27 -4.59
N LEU A 43 12.23 -0.87 -4.35
CA LEU A 43 11.84 -1.40 -3.06
C LEU A 43 12.78 -2.53 -2.60
N MET A 44 13.03 -3.51 -3.45
CA MET A 44 13.90 -4.64 -3.12
C MET A 44 15.38 -4.25 -3.01
N GLY A 45 15.79 -3.22 -3.74
CA GLY A 45 17.14 -2.64 -3.64
C GLY A 45 17.33 -1.70 -2.45
N GLY A 46 16.27 -1.42 -1.68
CA GLY A 46 16.35 -0.53 -0.51
C GLY A 46 16.38 0.96 -0.87
N GLU A 47 16.20 1.33 -2.12
CA GLU A 47 16.09 2.72 -2.56
C GLU A 47 14.79 3.37 -2.01
N THR A 48 13.71 2.60 -2.00
CA THR A 48 12.46 2.97 -1.34
C THR A 48 12.13 1.98 -0.22
N SER A 49 11.34 2.42 0.76
CA SER A 49 10.94 1.58 1.90
C SER A 49 9.54 0.98 1.72
N ALA A 50 8.74 1.55 0.83
CA ALA A 50 7.38 1.10 0.57
C ALA A 50 6.90 1.52 -0.84
N VAL A 51 5.82 0.92 -1.27
CA VAL A 51 5.09 1.27 -2.51
C VAL A 51 3.59 1.07 -2.28
N ALA A 52 2.77 1.93 -2.86
CA ALA A 52 1.33 1.72 -2.97
C ALA A 52 1.02 1.20 -4.38
N ILE A 53 0.32 0.09 -4.47
CA ILE A 53 0.04 -0.55 -5.76
C ILE A 53 -1.23 -1.39 -5.66
N SER A 54 -1.92 -1.63 -6.78
CA SER A 54 -3.09 -2.50 -6.80
C SER A 54 -2.73 -3.94 -6.40
N TYR A 55 -3.62 -4.55 -5.61
CA TYR A 55 -3.41 -5.91 -5.12
C TYR A 55 -3.33 -6.94 -6.27
N VAL A 56 -4.11 -6.74 -7.33
CA VAL A 56 -4.05 -7.61 -8.53
C VAL A 56 -2.67 -7.58 -9.18
N THR A 57 -2.08 -6.39 -9.33
CA THR A 57 -0.71 -6.29 -9.85
C THR A 57 0.29 -6.99 -8.94
N PHE A 58 0.11 -6.85 -7.63
CA PHE A 58 0.94 -7.53 -6.66
C PHE A 58 0.81 -9.05 -6.76
N GLN A 59 -0.40 -9.60 -6.73
CA GLN A 59 -0.66 -11.04 -6.83
C GLN A 59 -0.07 -11.66 -8.11
N THR A 60 -0.22 -10.98 -9.25
CA THR A 60 0.21 -11.52 -10.54
C THR A 60 1.72 -11.48 -10.74
N ARG A 61 2.44 -10.57 -10.09
CA ARG A 61 3.85 -10.33 -10.37
C ARG A 61 4.80 -10.53 -9.19
N PHE A 62 4.31 -10.34 -7.97
CA PHE A 62 5.17 -10.18 -6.80
C PHE A 62 4.75 -11.04 -5.59
N ASN A 63 3.81 -11.95 -5.77
CA ASN A 63 3.27 -12.80 -4.69
C ASN A 63 4.36 -13.59 -3.95
N SER A 64 5.41 -14.01 -4.63
CA SER A 64 6.56 -14.70 -4.00
C SER A 64 7.21 -13.89 -2.87
N LEU A 65 7.14 -12.56 -2.93
CA LEU A 65 7.72 -11.71 -1.90
C LEU A 65 7.01 -11.81 -0.54
N VAL A 66 5.71 -12.16 -0.55
CA VAL A 66 4.96 -12.45 0.69
C VAL A 66 5.36 -13.81 1.23
N THR A 67 5.38 -14.83 0.38
CA THR A 67 5.75 -16.20 0.79
C THR A 67 7.18 -16.27 1.33
N GLU A 68 8.07 -15.42 0.85
CA GLU A 68 9.45 -15.28 1.33
C GLU A 68 9.60 -14.34 2.54
N ASN A 69 8.49 -13.82 3.09
CA ASN A 69 8.46 -12.86 4.20
C ASN A 69 9.28 -11.58 3.94
N LYS A 70 9.39 -11.14 2.70
CA LYS A 70 10.14 -9.94 2.31
C LYS A 70 9.29 -8.68 2.36
N ILE A 71 7.97 -8.82 2.37
CA ILE A 71 7.01 -7.71 2.32
C ILE A 71 5.92 -7.89 3.37
N ALA A 72 5.48 -6.77 3.91
CA ALA A 72 4.37 -6.66 4.84
C ALA A 72 3.34 -5.64 4.36
N PHE A 73 2.08 -5.86 4.68
CA PHE A 73 0.98 -4.97 4.38
C PHE A 73 0.52 -4.24 5.64
N PRO A 74 0.88 -2.96 5.83
CA PRO A 74 0.46 -2.22 7.03
C PRO A 74 -1.01 -1.83 7.01
N PHE A 75 -1.58 -1.55 5.86
CA PHE A 75 -3.01 -1.31 5.62
C PHE A 75 -3.34 -1.51 4.14
N GLN A 76 -4.63 -1.63 3.85
CA GLN A 76 -5.18 -1.66 2.50
C GLN A 76 -6.09 -0.45 2.27
N VAL A 77 -6.23 -0.03 1.01
CA VAL A 77 -7.11 1.07 0.59
C VAL A 77 -8.31 0.48 -0.12
N GLY A 78 -9.51 0.85 0.31
CA GLY A 78 -10.78 0.34 -0.21
C GLY A 78 -11.90 0.60 0.78
N LEU A 79 -13.15 0.39 0.37
CA LEU A 79 -14.30 0.49 1.27
C LEU A 79 -14.38 -0.72 2.20
N ASP A 80 -14.13 -1.90 1.66
CA ASP A 80 -14.16 -3.17 2.37
C ASP A 80 -12.80 -3.86 2.31
N ALA A 81 -12.55 -4.74 3.28
CA ALA A 81 -11.34 -5.54 3.26
C ALA A 81 -11.38 -6.60 2.14
N HIS A 82 -10.29 -6.73 1.41
CA HIS A 82 -10.14 -7.82 0.45
C HIS A 82 -10.13 -9.17 1.18
N PRO A 83 -10.80 -10.21 0.68
CA PRO A 83 -10.85 -11.53 1.32
C PRO A 83 -9.48 -12.10 1.68
N ASP A 84 -8.52 -11.97 0.78
CA ASP A 84 -7.13 -12.44 1.00
C ASP A 84 -6.34 -11.58 2.00
N LEU A 85 -6.83 -10.38 2.29
CA LEU A 85 -6.22 -9.39 3.19
C LEU A 85 -7.08 -9.14 4.44
N ALA A 86 -7.93 -10.10 4.83
CA ALA A 86 -8.90 -9.93 5.90
C ALA A 86 -8.30 -9.42 7.24
N ASN A 87 -7.03 -9.75 7.50
CA ASN A 87 -6.31 -9.33 8.70
C ASN A 87 -5.55 -8.00 8.55
N VAL A 88 -5.57 -7.40 7.36
CA VAL A 88 -4.94 -6.11 7.08
C VAL A 88 -5.99 -5.01 7.27
N PRO A 89 -5.76 -4.01 8.13
CA PRO A 89 -6.75 -2.98 8.37
C PRO A 89 -7.00 -2.15 7.11
N VAL A 90 -8.25 -1.79 6.86
CA VAL A 90 -8.62 -0.85 5.81
C VAL A 90 -8.27 0.57 6.26
N MET A 91 -7.67 1.37 5.39
CA MET A 91 -7.08 2.68 5.74
C MET A 91 -8.07 3.61 6.46
N TRP A 92 -9.33 3.69 6.01
CA TRP A 92 -10.31 4.58 6.63
C TRP A 92 -10.62 4.21 8.10
N THR A 93 -10.48 2.92 8.47
CA THR A 93 -10.69 2.49 9.87
C THR A 93 -9.64 3.04 10.83
N LEU A 94 -8.49 3.44 10.30
CA LEU A 94 -7.37 4.01 11.05
C LEU A 94 -7.50 5.52 11.28
N GLY A 95 -8.52 6.16 10.69
CA GLY A 95 -8.78 7.60 10.84
C GLY A 95 -8.98 8.00 12.31
N LYS A 96 -8.35 9.10 12.72
CA LYS A 96 -8.32 9.56 14.10
C LYS A 96 -9.69 10.06 14.57
N THR A 97 -10.42 10.74 13.70
CA THR A 97 -11.74 11.29 14.00
C THR A 97 -12.82 10.60 13.17
N LYS A 98 -14.09 10.76 13.59
CA LYS A 98 -15.22 10.29 12.80
C LYS A 98 -15.26 10.98 11.43
N LEU A 99 -14.96 12.29 11.41
CA LEU A 99 -14.92 13.07 10.18
C LEU A 99 -13.85 12.57 9.22
N ASP A 100 -12.65 12.26 9.70
CA ASP A 100 -11.58 11.68 8.87
C ASP A 100 -12.02 10.36 8.23
N ARG A 101 -12.65 9.48 9.02
CA ARG A 101 -13.14 8.18 8.53
C ARG A 101 -14.20 8.35 7.44
N GLU A 102 -15.17 9.22 7.64
CA GLU A 102 -16.22 9.48 6.65
C GLU A 102 -15.65 10.16 5.40
N ALA A 103 -14.72 11.10 5.56
CA ALA A 103 -14.06 11.75 4.43
C ALA A 103 -13.25 10.75 3.57
N MET A 104 -12.51 9.85 4.20
CA MET A 104 -11.77 8.80 3.49
C MET A 104 -12.70 7.89 2.69
N LYS A 105 -13.82 7.45 3.25
CA LYS A 105 -14.83 6.64 2.54
C LYS A 105 -15.40 7.34 1.30
N LEU A 106 -15.44 8.67 1.27
CA LEU A 106 -15.88 9.42 0.10
C LEU A 106 -14.82 9.53 -1.01
N VAL A 107 -13.55 9.50 -0.61
CA VAL A 107 -12.42 9.68 -1.54
C VAL A 107 -11.94 8.34 -2.10
N GLU A 108 -11.89 7.29 -1.28
CA GLU A 108 -11.37 5.97 -1.66
C GLU A 108 -12.04 5.38 -2.92
N PRO A 109 -13.37 5.40 -3.12
CA PRO A 109 -13.99 4.86 -4.33
C PRO A 109 -13.59 5.54 -5.63
N ARG A 110 -13.13 6.80 -5.55
CA ARG A 110 -12.62 7.53 -6.72
C ARG A 110 -11.22 7.10 -7.12
N LEU A 111 -10.51 6.43 -6.20
CA LEU A 111 -9.17 5.91 -6.42
C LEU A 111 -9.19 4.44 -6.87
N GLU A 112 -10.32 3.77 -6.66
CA GLU A 112 -10.58 2.39 -7.09
C GLU A 112 -10.97 2.27 -8.58
N SER A 113 -10.92 3.35 -9.37
CA SER A 113 -11.34 3.31 -10.75
C SER A 113 -10.62 2.20 -11.52
N ASP A 114 -11.33 1.11 -11.74
CA ASP A 114 -11.02 -0.03 -12.59
C ASP A 114 -9.98 -1.07 -12.11
N VAL A 115 -9.49 -1.03 -10.87
CA VAL A 115 -8.53 -2.03 -10.40
C VAL A 115 -8.84 -2.45 -8.96
N ALA A 116 -9.00 -3.73 -8.75
CA ALA A 116 -9.22 -4.31 -7.43
C ALA A 116 -8.10 -3.94 -6.44
N ASP A 117 -8.49 -3.44 -5.30
CA ASP A 117 -7.74 -3.23 -4.05
C ASP A 117 -6.30 -2.70 -4.14
N PRO A 118 -6.12 -1.39 -4.14
CA PRO A 118 -4.81 -0.81 -3.90
C PRO A 118 -4.34 -1.09 -2.45
N GLY A 119 -3.11 -1.51 -2.31
CA GLY A 119 -2.46 -1.74 -1.02
C GLY A 119 -1.18 -0.95 -0.86
N LEU A 120 -0.77 -0.70 0.36
CA LEU A 120 0.54 -0.16 0.68
C LEU A 120 1.46 -1.30 1.13
N TYR A 121 2.59 -1.46 0.47
CA TYR A 121 3.57 -2.51 0.73
C TYR A 121 4.85 -1.94 1.31
N ARG A 122 5.39 -2.61 2.30
CA ARG A 122 6.67 -2.24 2.91
C ARG A 122 7.63 -3.41 2.80
N ALA A 123 8.84 -3.16 2.30
CA ALA A 123 9.92 -4.13 2.37
C ALA A 123 10.46 -4.20 3.80
N ASP A 124 10.57 -5.41 4.34
CA ASP A 124 11.27 -5.67 5.58
C ASP A 124 12.62 -6.31 5.25
N GLN A 125 13.67 -5.52 5.38
CA GLN A 125 15.03 -5.97 5.07
C GLN A 125 15.66 -6.84 6.17
N LYS A 126 14.99 -6.97 7.34
CA LYS A 126 15.55 -7.68 8.51
C LYS A 126 14.79 -8.93 8.93
N GLY A 127 13.94 -9.49 8.03
CA GLY A 127 13.05 -10.58 8.38
C GLY A 127 11.79 -10.07 9.09
N ALA A 128 10.68 -10.70 8.77
CA ALA A 128 9.38 -10.30 9.22
C ALA A 128 9.29 -10.12 10.72
N ALA A 129 8.83 -8.97 11.13
CA ALA A 129 8.40 -8.79 12.51
C ALA A 129 7.33 -9.85 12.83
N SER A 130 7.55 -10.60 13.91
CA SER A 130 6.61 -11.59 14.42
C SER A 130 5.23 -10.97 14.61
N GLY A 131 4.22 -11.50 13.95
CA GLY A 131 2.83 -11.07 14.10
C GLY A 131 2.13 -10.56 12.84
N GLN A 132 2.78 -10.60 11.69
CA GLN A 132 2.14 -10.21 10.43
C GLN A 132 1.32 -11.35 9.82
N PRO A 133 0.17 -11.06 9.20
CA PRO A 133 -0.64 -12.08 8.58
C PRO A 133 0.17 -12.78 7.48
N ARG A 134 0.31 -14.09 7.63
CA ARG A 134 0.85 -14.95 6.58
C ARG A 134 -0.30 -15.26 5.64
N PHE A 135 -0.18 -14.80 4.41
CA PHE A 135 -1.07 -15.26 3.37
C PHE A 135 -0.61 -16.67 2.99
N GLY A 136 -1.41 -17.67 3.37
CA GLY A 136 -1.18 -19.05 2.98
C GLY A 136 -1.31 -19.24 1.45
N PRO A 137 -0.88 -20.40 0.94
CA PRO A 137 -0.97 -20.72 -0.48
C PRO A 137 -2.41 -20.71 -0.98
#